data_ab4a278ffbceacb16fc8fe892d7b3d31
#
_entry.id   ab4a278ffbceacb16fc8fe892d7b3d31
#
_cell.length_a   1.000
_cell.length_b   1.000
_cell.length_c   1.000
_cell.angle_alpha   90.00
_cell.angle_beta   90.00
_cell.angle_gamma   90.00
#
_symmetry.space_group_name_H-M   'P 1'
#
loop_
_entity.id
_entity.type
_entity.pdbx_description
1 polymer ?
#
loop_
_entity_poly.entity_id
_entity_poly.type
_entity_poly.pdbx_seq_one_letter_code
_entity_poly.pdbx_strand_id
1 'polypeptide(L)'
;MGSGELTATMVEVHKALLAGLGGRPRAVFLDTPAGFQLNVDQISRKAVEYFDTRVQYPLSIASFKGSAICTPYEAEQAFRTLREADYVLIGPGSPTYAVRQWLQTSIPDILARRVEEGGCLVAASAAALTVGRFTMPVYEIYKVGTELNWAEGMNILGRFGFNLVVIPHWNNAEGGNHDTRFCYMGEPRFRKLEALLPDDAAILGLDEHTACIIDLDQDEAVIRGIGAMTLRYHGSETIIEKGGRFSLDVLRGKAARAGMQQPAQKSMPAAPAADAQQETFWDTIHTLEEAFNNGIEKHDLKETASAVLELDKLIWKAQEDGESPEFISQARDIFRDMIVLLTTKLDAAPKNSAACLAPLVDELLALRQRFRAGKQWQEADAIRDTLQQADILIEDTEGGSRWRLNPELR
;
A
#
# COMPACT_ATOMS: atom_id res chain seq x y z
N MET A 1 8.13 0.43 3.13
CA MET A 1 6.73 0.75 2.89
C MET A 1 6.01 -0.47 2.34
N GLY A 2 4.78 -0.76 2.79
CA GLY A 2 3.99 -1.90 2.33
C GLY A 2 3.51 -1.74 0.89
N SER A 3 3.04 -0.56 0.52
CA SER A 3 2.71 -0.14 -0.84
C SER A 3 2.45 1.37 -0.89
N GLY A 4 1.98 1.86 -2.03
CA GLY A 4 1.46 3.22 -2.16
C GLY A 4 2.51 4.33 -2.03
N GLU A 5 3.77 4.05 -2.32
CA GLU A 5 4.89 4.98 -2.21
C GLU A 5 4.73 6.27 -3.04
N LEU A 6 3.90 6.24 -4.06
CA LEU A 6 3.58 7.40 -4.91
C LEU A 6 2.12 7.82 -4.78
N THR A 7 1.51 7.62 -3.60
CA THR A 7 0.13 8.00 -3.31
C THR A 7 0.06 9.17 -2.32
N ALA A 8 -1.12 9.77 -2.19
CA ALA A 8 -1.34 10.88 -1.27
C ALA A 8 -0.99 10.53 0.18
N THR A 9 -1.28 9.30 0.60
CA THR A 9 -1.03 8.81 1.96
C THR A 9 0.45 8.86 2.36
N MET A 10 1.38 8.81 1.40
CA MET A 10 2.82 8.81 1.65
C MET A 10 3.48 10.19 1.46
N VAL A 11 2.77 11.21 0.98
CA VAL A 11 3.34 12.56 0.77
C VAL A 11 4.00 13.09 2.04
N GLU A 12 3.28 13.10 3.16
CA GLU A 12 3.81 13.62 4.41
C GLU A 12 4.93 12.74 4.99
N VAL A 13 4.92 11.44 4.70
CA VAL A 13 6.01 10.54 5.06
C VAL A 13 7.29 10.93 4.32
N HIS A 14 7.22 11.12 3.00
CA HIS A 14 8.38 11.55 2.19
C HIS A 14 8.90 12.92 2.63
N LYS A 15 8.00 13.89 2.83
CA LYS A 15 8.36 15.23 3.33
C LYS A 15 9.07 15.18 4.68
N ALA A 16 8.53 14.40 5.62
CA ALA A 16 9.12 14.26 6.95
C ALA A 16 10.51 13.60 6.89
N LEU A 17 10.69 12.56 6.08
CA LEU A 17 11.98 11.91 5.89
C LEU A 17 13.01 12.84 5.27
N LEU A 18 12.63 13.59 4.23
CA LEU A 18 13.51 14.58 3.59
C LEU A 18 13.88 15.73 4.55
N ALA A 19 12.91 16.23 5.31
CA ALA A 19 13.16 17.28 6.31
C ALA A 19 14.08 16.80 7.43
N GLY A 20 13.96 15.53 7.85
CA GLY A 20 14.81 14.90 8.87
C GLY A 20 16.28 14.84 8.49
N LEU A 21 16.61 14.76 7.20
CA LEU A 21 17.99 14.74 6.70
C LEU A 21 18.67 16.11 6.81
N GLY A 22 17.90 17.18 6.98
CA GLY A 22 18.44 18.54 7.05
C GLY A 22 19.00 19.07 5.72
N GLY A 23 19.30 20.35 5.67
CA GLY A 23 19.90 20.99 4.51
C GLY A 23 19.06 20.87 3.23
N ARG A 24 19.69 20.42 2.13
CA ARG A 24 19.05 20.14 0.85
C ARG A 24 19.48 18.77 0.34
N PRO A 25 18.91 17.67 0.87
CA PRO A 25 19.30 16.31 0.54
C PRO A 25 19.12 15.99 -0.95
N ARG A 26 20.00 15.18 -1.51
CA ARG A 26 19.88 14.67 -2.87
C ARG A 26 18.97 13.47 -2.86
N ALA A 27 17.76 13.63 -3.40
CA ALA A 27 16.78 12.54 -3.52
C ALA A 27 16.92 11.83 -4.88
N VAL A 28 16.93 10.50 -4.83
CA VAL A 28 17.17 9.64 -5.99
C VAL A 28 16.17 8.50 -6.01
N PHE A 29 15.65 8.18 -7.21
CA PHE A 29 14.83 6.99 -7.48
C PHE A 29 15.68 5.93 -8.19
N LEU A 30 15.67 4.69 -7.68
CA LEU A 30 16.32 3.54 -8.29
C LEU A 30 15.29 2.67 -8.99
N ASP A 31 15.40 2.48 -10.30
CA ASP A 31 14.40 1.88 -11.17
C ASP A 31 14.56 0.37 -11.40
N THR A 32 15.57 -0.27 -10.84
CA THR A 32 15.92 -1.67 -11.12
C THR A 32 14.77 -2.65 -10.95
N PRO A 33 13.92 -2.60 -9.90
CA PRO A 33 12.85 -3.60 -9.75
C PRO A 33 11.92 -3.70 -10.97
N ALA A 34 11.71 -2.58 -11.67
CA ALA A 34 10.95 -2.51 -12.92
C ALA A 34 11.82 -2.59 -14.18
N GLY A 35 13.14 -2.78 -14.06
CA GLY A 35 14.11 -2.64 -15.14
C GLY A 35 13.88 -3.53 -16.37
N PHE A 36 13.21 -4.67 -16.22
CA PHE A 36 12.83 -5.56 -17.30
C PHE A 36 11.53 -5.15 -18.02
N GLN A 37 10.78 -4.21 -17.47
CA GLN A 37 9.47 -3.80 -18.02
C GLN A 37 9.65 -2.77 -19.15
N LEU A 38 8.82 -2.89 -20.19
CA LEU A 38 8.85 -1.96 -21.31
C LEU A 38 8.49 -0.52 -20.94
N ASN A 39 7.78 -0.33 -19.83
CA ASN A 39 7.33 0.96 -19.32
C ASN A 39 8.17 1.49 -18.13
N VAL A 40 9.35 0.94 -17.88
CA VAL A 40 10.21 1.36 -16.75
C VAL A 40 10.50 2.87 -16.75
N ASP A 41 10.75 3.47 -17.92
CA ASP A 41 10.98 4.90 -18.05
C ASP A 41 9.73 5.74 -17.71
N GLN A 42 8.54 5.18 -17.92
CA GLN A 42 7.29 5.82 -17.52
C GLN A 42 7.09 5.74 -15.99
N ILE A 43 7.44 4.60 -15.38
CA ILE A 43 7.41 4.44 -13.92
C ILE A 43 8.36 5.46 -13.27
N SER A 44 9.59 5.57 -13.76
CA SER A 44 10.58 6.54 -13.26
C SER A 44 10.10 7.98 -13.40
N ARG A 45 9.51 8.33 -14.55
CA ARG A 45 8.94 9.68 -14.76
C ARG A 45 7.78 9.98 -13.81
N LYS A 46 6.89 9.02 -13.56
CA LYS A 46 5.81 9.18 -12.57
C LYS A 46 6.34 9.44 -11.16
N ALA A 47 7.42 8.77 -10.77
CA ALA A 47 8.04 9.03 -9.47
C ALA A 47 8.59 10.47 -9.40
N VAL A 48 9.26 10.94 -10.45
CA VAL A 48 9.75 12.33 -10.53
C VAL A 48 8.60 13.33 -10.50
N GLU A 49 7.54 13.11 -11.29
CA GLU A 49 6.36 13.96 -11.34
C GLU A 49 5.63 14.03 -9.98
N TYR A 50 5.48 12.89 -9.31
CA TYR A 50 4.90 12.85 -7.97
C TYR A 50 5.72 13.65 -6.97
N PHE A 51 7.03 13.50 -6.99
CA PHE A 51 7.91 14.26 -6.10
C PHE A 51 7.86 15.76 -6.40
N ASP A 52 7.87 16.14 -7.66
CA ASP A 52 7.78 17.55 -8.08
C ASP A 52 6.44 18.18 -7.67
N THR A 53 5.33 17.49 -7.98
CA THR A 53 3.99 18.06 -7.81
C THR A 53 3.43 17.91 -6.40
N ARG A 54 3.70 16.78 -5.70
CA ARG A 54 3.08 16.44 -4.41
C ARG A 54 4.05 16.60 -3.23
N VAL A 55 5.22 16.01 -3.32
CA VAL A 55 6.23 16.14 -2.27
C VAL A 55 6.87 17.53 -2.31
N GLN A 56 6.84 18.17 -3.49
CA GLN A 56 7.47 19.47 -3.78
C GLN A 56 8.98 19.43 -3.55
N TYR A 57 9.59 18.35 -4.01
CA TYR A 57 11.02 18.10 -3.88
C TYR A 57 11.61 17.49 -5.15
N PRO A 58 12.80 17.94 -5.62
CA PRO A 58 13.41 17.38 -6.81
C PRO A 58 13.87 15.93 -6.58
N LEU A 59 13.53 15.04 -7.49
CA LEU A 59 13.94 13.63 -7.50
C LEU A 59 14.73 13.34 -8.78
N SER A 60 15.94 12.83 -8.63
CA SER A 60 16.76 12.36 -9.74
C SER A 60 16.60 10.86 -9.94
N ILE A 61 16.96 10.34 -11.12
CA ILE A 61 16.88 8.91 -11.42
C ILE A 61 18.28 8.31 -11.44
N ALA A 62 18.53 7.26 -10.65
CA ALA A 62 19.64 6.34 -10.81
C ALA A 62 19.17 5.16 -11.65
N SER A 63 19.28 5.26 -12.96
CA SER A 63 18.78 4.22 -13.87
C SER A 63 19.78 3.08 -13.98
N PHE A 64 19.49 1.97 -13.28
CA PHE A 64 20.18 0.71 -13.43
C PHE A 64 19.17 -0.37 -13.70
N LYS A 65 18.77 -0.52 -14.95
CA LYS A 65 17.73 -1.46 -15.37
C LYS A 65 18.15 -2.92 -15.23
N GLY A 66 19.45 -3.20 -15.32
CA GLY A 66 20.02 -4.54 -15.14
C GLY A 66 21.37 -4.67 -15.85
N SER A 67 22.18 -5.63 -15.41
CA SER A 67 23.57 -5.84 -15.90
C SER A 67 23.64 -6.20 -17.39
N ALA A 68 22.60 -6.87 -17.93
CA ALA A 68 22.55 -7.21 -19.37
C ALA A 68 21.96 -6.08 -20.24
N ILE A 69 21.35 -5.06 -19.62
CA ILE A 69 20.64 -3.98 -20.32
C ILE A 69 21.51 -2.72 -20.36
N CYS A 70 22.14 -2.40 -19.22
CA CYS A 70 22.96 -1.19 -19.09
C CYS A 70 24.38 -1.44 -19.63
N THR A 71 24.93 -0.43 -20.32
CA THR A 71 26.36 -0.38 -20.59
C THR A 71 27.14 -0.18 -19.29
N PRO A 72 28.44 -0.54 -19.25
CA PRO A 72 29.29 -0.29 -18.08
C PRO A 72 29.32 1.20 -17.68
N TYR A 73 29.23 2.10 -18.63
CA TYR A 73 29.21 3.55 -18.39
C TYR A 73 27.90 3.98 -17.71
N GLU A 74 26.75 3.51 -18.20
CA GLU A 74 25.45 3.80 -17.60
C GLU A 74 25.34 3.23 -16.18
N ALA A 75 25.82 1.99 -15.98
CA ALA A 75 25.87 1.37 -14.66
C ALA A 75 26.72 2.20 -13.67
N GLU A 76 27.93 2.65 -14.09
CA GLU A 76 28.77 3.47 -13.22
C GLU A 76 28.15 4.85 -12.94
N GLN A 77 27.45 5.43 -13.90
CA GLN A 77 26.68 6.67 -13.67
C GLN A 77 25.58 6.47 -12.61
N ALA A 78 24.82 5.38 -12.70
CA ALA A 78 23.81 5.06 -11.69
C ALA A 78 24.43 4.84 -10.30
N PHE A 79 25.53 4.09 -10.23
CA PHE A 79 26.25 3.84 -8.97
C PHE A 79 26.82 5.12 -8.37
N ARG A 80 27.36 6.01 -9.19
CA ARG A 80 27.80 7.33 -8.73
C ARG A 80 26.63 8.14 -8.17
N THR A 81 25.52 8.18 -8.89
CA THR A 81 24.31 8.89 -8.44
C THR A 81 23.83 8.36 -7.08
N LEU A 82 23.85 7.05 -6.87
CA LEU A 82 23.49 6.41 -5.59
C LEU A 82 24.50 6.76 -4.48
N ARG A 83 25.81 6.78 -4.76
CA ARG A 83 26.84 7.16 -3.76
C ARG A 83 26.69 8.60 -3.28
N GLU A 84 26.16 9.47 -4.12
CA GLU A 84 25.97 10.89 -3.82
C GLU A 84 24.57 11.19 -3.25
N ALA A 85 23.68 10.19 -3.17
CA ALA A 85 22.32 10.34 -2.69
C ALA A 85 22.26 10.41 -1.16
N ASP A 86 21.43 11.29 -0.62
CA ASP A 86 21.09 11.35 0.80
C ASP A 86 19.75 10.63 1.07
N TYR A 87 18.89 10.56 0.05
CA TYR A 87 17.60 9.91 0.09
C TYR A 87 17.46 9.01 -1.14
N VAL A 88 17.25 7.73 -0.94
CA VAL A 88 17.05 6.75 -2.03
C VAL A 88 15.66 6.13 -1.91
N LEU A 89 14.82 6.31 -2.93
CA LEU A 89 13.54 5.64 -3.08
C LEU A 89 13.69 4.49 -4.07
N ILE A 90 13.26 3.31 -3.68
CA ILE A 90 13.17 2.13 -4.54
C ILE A 90 11.72 1.65 -4.53
N GLY A 91 11.12 1.58 -5.69
CA GLY A 91 9.69 1.36 -5.86
C GLY A 91 9.31 0.01 -6.47
N PRO A 92 8.26 0.00 -7.28
CA PRO A 92 7.59 -1.21 -7.72
C PRO A 92 8.38 -2.04 -8.73
N GLY A 93 7.98 -3.31 -8.89
CA GLY A 93 8.54 -4.23 -9.87
C GLY A 93 8.63 -5.67 -9.37
N SER A 94 9.69 -6.39 -9.75
CA SER A 94 9.95 -7.76 -9.30
C SER A 94 11.08 -7.79 -8.26
N PRO A 95 10.83 -8.35 -7.06
CA PRO A 95 11.84 -8.47 -6.02
C PRO A 95 12.99 -9.42 -6.45
N THR A 96 12.66 -10.54 -7.04
CA THR A 96 13.63 -11.52 -7.54
C THR A 96 14.47 -11.01 -8.69
N TYR A 97 13.86 -10.25 -9.60
CA TYR A 97 14.63 -9.57 -10.63
C TYR A 97 15.63 -8.60 -10.00
N ALA A 98 15.19 -7.77 -9.09
CA ALA A 98 16.00 -6.75 -8.43
C ALA A 98 17.21 -7.37 -7.72
N VAL A 99 17.01 -8.33 -6.81
CA VAL A 99 18.14 -8.95 -6.07
C VAL A 99 19.11 -9.65 -6.99
N ARG A 100 18.63 -10.32 -8.03
CA ARG A 100 19.49 -10.97 -9.04
C ARG A 100 20.37 -9.98 -9.78
N GLN A 101 19.87 -8.76 -10.05
CA GLN A 101 20.68 -7.70 -10.66
C GLN A 101 21.64 -7.06 -9.67
N TRP A 102 21.29 -6.94 -8.41
CA TRP A 102 22.05 -6.20 -7.41
C TRP A 102 23.14 -6.98 -6.71
N LEU A 103 22.89 -8.25 -6.37
CA LEU A 103 23.82 -9.06 -5.55
C LEU A 103 25.20 -9.26 -6.20
N GLN A 104 25.32 -9.06 -7.52
CA GLN A 104 26.58 -9.13 -8.23
C GLN A 104 27.20 -7.75 -8.52
N THR A 105 26.68 -6.71 -7.88
CA THR A 105 27.13 -5.32 -8.04
C THR A 105 27.46 -4.69 -6.69
N SER A 106 27.92 -3.45 -6.71
CA SER A 106 28.18 -2.66 -5.49
C SER A 106 26.92 -2.01 -4.90
N ILE A 107 25.72 -2.19 -5.51
CA ILE A 107 24.48 -1.51 -5.06
C ILE A 107 24.13 -1.83 -3.60
N PRO A 108 24.12 -3.08 -3.13
CA PRO A 108 23.81 -3.38 -1.73
C PRO A 108 24.75 -2.67 -0.75
N ASP A 109 26.06 -2.64 -1.07
CA ASP A 109 27.05 -1.96 -0.24
C ASP A 109 26.90 -0.43 -0.28
N ILE A 110 26.57 0.14 -1.44
CA ILE A 110 26.32 1.58 -1.58
C ILE A 110 25.10 1.96 -0.73
N LEU A 111 23.98 1.23 -0.86
CA LEU A 111 22.75 1.52 -0.13
C LEU A 111 22.95 1.42 1.39
N ALA A 112 23.59 0.34 1.86
CA ALA A 112 23.89 0.20 3.27
C ALA A 112 24.79 1.30 3.81
N ARG A 113 25.86 1.65 3.07
CA ARG A 113 26.77 2.74 3.45
C ARG A 113 26.07 4.10 3.47
N ARG A 114 25.14 4.37 2.54
CA ARG A 114 24.35 5.61 2.59
C ARG A 114 23.55 5.73 3.89
N VAL A 115 22.96 4.63 4.35
CA VAL A 115 22.25 4.61 5.63
C VAL A 115 23.23 4.76 6.81
N GLU A 116 24.38 4.08 6.79
CA GLU A 116 25.44 4.20 7.80
C GLU A 116 25.97 5.65 7.93
N GLU A 117 25.98 6.40 6.82
CA GLU A 117 26.43 7.80 6.76
C GLU A 117 25.29 8.81 7.02
N GLY A 118 24.14 8.37 7.53
CA GLY A 118 23.03 9.22 7.92
C GLY A 118 22.02 9.52 6.80
N GLY A 119 22.11 8.83 5.65
CA GLY A 119 21.11 8.91 4.57
C GLY A 119 19.87 8.08 4.86
N CYS A 120 18.85 8.26 4.04
CA CYS A 120 17.57 7.57 4.13
C CYS A 120 17.36 6.61 2.96
N LEU A 121 17.07 5.35 3.25
CA LEU A 121 16.66 4.33 2.28
C LEU A 121 15.16 4.05 2.43
N VAL A 122 14.39 4.29 1.39
CA VAL A 122 12.97 3.95 1.31
C VAL A 122 12.79 2.81 0.32
N ALA A 123 12.46 1.64 0.83
CA ALA A 123 12.12 0.47 0.03
C ALA A 123 10.61 0.21 0.12
N ALA A 124 9.93 0.19 -1.04
CA ALA A 124 8.49 0.05 -1.10
C ALA A 124 8.06 -1.13 -1.97
N SER A 125 6.94 -1.78 -1.60
CA SER A 125 6.38 -2.89 -2.38
C SER A 125 7.44 -3.95 -2.71
N ALA A 126 7.70 -4.24 -3.97
CA ALA A 126 8.71 -5.21 -4.41
C ALA A 126 10.10 -4.96 -3.79
N ALA A 127 10.50 -3.70 -3.65
CA ALA A 127 11.78 -3.34 -3.06
C ALA A 127 11.83 -3.66 -1.54
N ALA A 128 10.71 -3.55 -0.84
CA ALA A 128 10.66 -3.89 0.59
C ALA A 128 11.02 -5.36 0.86
N LEU A 129 10.66 -6.27 -0.06
CA LEU A 129 11.03 -7.69 0.01
C LEU A 129 12.53 -7.93 -0.05
N THR A 130 13.31 -6.99 -0.62
CA THR A 130 14.73 -7.20 -0.95
C THR A 130 15.69 -6.81 0.16
N VAL A 131 15.25 -5.96 1.11
CA VAL A 131 16.16 -5.37 2.11
C VAL A 131 16.53 -6.29 3.26
N GLY A 132 15.75 -7.35 3.48
CA GLY A 132 16.00 -8.37 4.48
C GLY A 132 17.03 -9.41 4.05
N ARG A 133 17.24 -10.41 4.91
CA ARG A 133 18.14 -11.54 4.64
C ARG A 133 17.64 -12.43 3.51
N PHE A 134 16.34 -12.60 3.40
CA PHE A 134 15.67 -13.39 2.38
C PHE A 134 14.64 -12.56 1.63
N THR A 135 14.45 -12.90 0.37
CA THR A 135 13.49 -12.29 -0.54
C THR A 135 12.48 -13.34 -0.99
N MET A 136 11.20 -13.02 -0.89
CA MET A 136 10.14 -13.91 -1.37
C MET A 136 9.96 -13.80 -2.89
N PRO A 137 10.07 -14.91 -3.64
CA PRO A 137 9.86 -14.94 -5.09
C PRO A 137 8.35 -14.89 -5.44
N VAL A 138 7.73 -13.73 -5.24
CA VAL A 138 6.27 -13.56 -5.32
C VAL A 138 5.73 -14.01 -6.67
N TYR A 139 6.29 -13.48 -7.76
CA TYR A 139 5.75 -13.75 -9.10
C TYR A 139 6.00 -15.17 -9.54
N GLU A 140 7.15 -15.74 -9.22
CA GLU A 140 7.50 -17.12 -9.53
C GLU A 140 6.56 -18.11 -8.83
N ILE A 141 6.24 -17.84 -7.56
CA ILE A 141 5.32 -18.68 -6.79
C ILE A 141 3.87 -18.43 -7.24
N TYR A 142 3.42 -17.17 -7.25
CA TYR A 142 2.01 -16.84 -7.43
C TYR A 142 1.55 -16.90 -8.89
N LYS A 143 2.38 -16.42 -9.85
CA LYS A 143 2.02 -16.36 -11.27
C LYS A 143 2.50 -17.58 -12.08
N VAL A 144 3.68 -18.11 -11.75
CA VAL A 144 4.30 -19.21 -12.50
C VAL A 144 4.03 -20.56 -11.84
N GLY A 145 3.78 -20.60 -10.52
CA GLY A 145 3.49 -21.83 -9.78
C GLY A 145 4.74 -22.63 -9.42
N THR A 146 5.89 -21.97 -9.23
CA THR A 146 7.11 -22.63 -8.75
C THR A 146 6.93 -23.11 -7.30
N GLU A 147 7.76 -24.05 -6.89
CA GLU A 147 7.80 -24.53 -5.51
C GLU A 147 8.12 -23.38 -4.53
N LEU A 148 7.61 -23.52 -3.31
CA LEU A 148 7.83 -22.54 -2.26
C LEU A 148 9.30 -22.52 -1.87
N ASN A 149 9.93 -21.37 -1.97
CA ASN A 149 11.33 -21.16 -1.61
C ASN A 149 11.58 -19.70 -1.24
N TRP A 150 12.74 -19.43 -0.66
CA TRP A 150 13.27 -18.11 -0.42
C TRP A 150 14.50 -17.87 -1.30
N ALA A 151 14.57 -16.71 -1.92
CA ALA A 151 15.77 -16.23 -2.58
C ALA A 151 16.65 -15.46 -1.59
N GLU A 152 17.92 -15.28 -1.90
CA GLU A 152 18.81 -14.41 -1.15
C GLU A 152 18.36 -12.95 -1.28
N GLY A 153 18.30 -12.21 -0.16
CA GLY A 153 18.04 -10.79 -0.11
C GLY A 153 19.33 -9.97 -0.05
N MET A 154 19.21 -8.64 -0.13
CA MET A 154 20.38 -7.75 0.02
C MET A 154 20.96 -7.73 1.44
N ASN A 155 20.19 -8.20 2.41
CA ASN A 155 20.54 -8.22 3.83
C ASN A 155 21.04 -6.86 4.39
N ILE A 156 20.49 -5.77 3.89
CA ILE A 156 20.82 -4.41 4.37
C ILE A 156 20.45 -4.29 5.85
N LEU A 157 19.26 -4.78 6.22
CA LEU A 157 18.79 -4.77 7.62
C LEU A 157 19.72 -5.53 8.57
N GLY A 158 20.34 -6.60 8.10
CA GLY A 158 21.30 -7.39 8.88
C GLY A 158 22.56 -6.60 9.30
N ARG A 159 22.98 -5.60 8.51
CA ARG A 159 24.11 -4.71 8.86
C ARG A 159 23.81 -3.87 10.11
N PHE A 160 22.55 -3.61 10.38
CA PHE A 160 22.08 -2.84 11.54
C PHE A 160 21.58 -3.75 12.70
N GLY A 161 21.84 -5.05 12.60
CA GLY A 161 21.50 -6.02 13.64
C GLY A 161 20.06 -6.53 13.59
N PHE A 162 19.35 -6.34 12.48
CA PHE A 162 17.99 -6.82 12.31
C PHE A 162 17.96 -8.08 11.43
N ASN A 163 17.67 -9.23 12.03
CA ASN A 163 17.49 -10.48 11.29
C ASN A 163 16.04 -10.63 10.84
N LEU A 164 15.67 -9.85 9.84
CA LEU A 164 14.30 -9.69 9.38
C LEU A 164 14.13 -10.14 7.92
N VAL A 165 12.94 -10.67 7.65
CA VAL A 165 12.35 -10.77 6.31
C VAL A 165 11.19 -9.79 6.24
N VAL A 166 11.15 -8.94 5.23
CA VAL A 166 10.08 -7.94 5.07
C VAL A 166 9.04 -8.43 4.08
N ILE A 167 7.79 -8.40 4.47
CA ILE A 167 6.65 -8.78 3.63
C ILE A 167 5.70 -7.57 3.51
N PRO A 168 5.73 -6.87 2.38
CA PRO A 168 4.76 -5.82 2.06
C PRO A 168 3.40 -6.42 1.69
N HIS A 169 2.40 -5.59 1.43
CA HIS A 169 1.05 -6.05 1.07
C HIS A 169 0.51 -7.12 2.04
N TRP A 170 0.77 -6.91 3.35
CA TRP A 170 0.43 -7.89 4.37
C TRP A 170 -1.07 -8.18 4.44
N ASN A 171 -1.88 -7.13 4.35
CA ASN A 171 -3.34 -7.16 4.38
C ASN A 171 -3.99 -7.18 2.98
N ASN A 172 -3.23 -7.52 1.92
CA ASN A 172 -3.76 -7.49 0.55
C ASN A 172 -5.07 -8.28 0.42
N ALA A 173 -6.07 -7.68 -0.21
CA ALA A 173 -7.40 -8.22 -0.39
C ALA A 173 -7.87 -8.24 -1.87
N GLU A 174 -6.96 -8.08 -2.83
CA GLU A 174 -7.29 -8.06 -4.26
C GLU A 174 -7.81 -9.40 -4.81
N GLY A 175 -7.67 -10.48 -4.03
CA GLY A 175 -8.00 -11.83 -4.48
C GLY A 175 -9.49 -12.12 -4.68
N GLY A 176 -10.40 -11.24 -4.27
CA GLY A 176 -11.83 -11.49 -4.34
C GLY A 176 -12.22 -12.76 -3.56
N ASN A 177 -12.36 -13.87 -4.26
CA ASN A 177 -12.78 -15.16 -3.68
C ASN A 177 -11.66 -16.00 -3.07
N HIS A 178 -10.41 -15.56 -3.11
CA HIS A 178 -9.28 -16.29 -2.54
C HIS A 178 -8.37 -15.38 -1.72
N ASP A 179 -7.70 -15.97 -0.71
CA ASP A 179 -6.82 -15.25 0.19
C ASP A 179 -5.53 -14.81 -0.53
N THR A 180 -5.35 -13.49 -0.64
CA THR A 180 -4.16 -12.85 -1.21
C THR A 180 -3.31 -12.12 -0.18
N ARG A 181 -3.63 -12.24 1.11
CA ARG A 181 -2.79 -11.69 2.18
C ARG A 181 -1.36 -12.19 2.06
N PHE A 182 -0.45 -11.50 2.75
CA PHE A 182 0.98 -11.83 2.78
C PHE A 182 1.59 -11.79 1.37
N CYS A 183 1.41 -10.65 0.69
CA CYS A 183 1.93 -10.43 -0.64
C CYS A 183 1.50 -11.52 -1.64
N TYR A 184 0.20 -11.75 -1.78
CA TYR A 184 -0.45 -12.73 -2.68
C TYR A 184 -0.27 -14.21 -2.32
N MET A 185 0.40 -14.53 -1.23
CA MET A 185 0.62 -15.93 -0.85
C MET A 185 -0.62 -16.62 -0.29
N GLY A 186 -1.43 -15.92 0.48
CA GLY A 186 -2.47 -16.50 1.30
C GLY A 186 -1.92 -17.32 2.48
N GLU A 187 -2.71 -17.49 3.51
CA GLU A 187 -2.29 -18.15 4.77
C GLU A 187 -1.66 -19.55 4.57
N PRO A 188 -2.22 -20.45 3.73
CA PRO A 188 -1.66 -21.81 3.62
C PRO A 188 -0.26 -21.86 3.02
N ARG A 189 0.04 -21.02 2.00
CA ARG A 189 1.38 -20.94 1.41
C ARG A 189 2.34 -20.21 2.32
N PHE A 190 1.86 -19.14 2.93
CA PHE A 190 2.67 -18.29 3.81
C PHE A 190 3.18 -19.06 5.03
N ARG A 191 2.35 -19.89 5.68
CA ARG A 191 2.80 -20.78 6.77
C ARG A 191 3.91 -21.76 6.34
N LYS A 192 3.82 -22.29 5.14
CA LYS A 192 4.88 -23.17 4.62
C LYS A 192 6.16 -22.39 4.35
N LEU A 193 6.06 -21.18 3.79
CA LEU A 193 7.21 -20.30 3.60
C LEU A 193 7.85 -19.91 4.93
N GLU A 194 7.05 -19.54 5.94
CA GLU A 194 7.54 -19.26 7.28
C GLU A 194 8.33 -20.44 7.86
N ALA A 195 7.83 -21.66 7.70
CA ALA A 195 8.50 -22.89 8.18
C ALA A 195 9.83 -23.19 7.46
N LEU A 196 10.11 -22.57 6.33
CA LEU A 196 11.39 -22.68 5.62
C LEU A 196 12.42 -21.64 6.08
N LEU A 197 12.03 -20.66 6.88
CA LEU A 197 12.95 -19.68 7.42
C LEU A 197 13.78 -20.27 8.56
N PRO A 198 15.04 -19.80 8.76
CA PRO A 198 15.80 -20.14 9.94
C PRO A 198 15.12 -19.69 11.23
N ASP A 199 15.33 -20.44 12.31
CA ASP A 199 14.73 -20.18 13.62
C ASP A 199 15.04 -18.79 14.21
N ASP A 200 16.09 -18.13 13.74
CA ASP A 200 16.50 -16.80 14.21
C ASP A 200 15.91 -15.66 13.39
N ALA A 201 15.21 -15.94 12.28
CA ALA A 201 14.62 -14.93 11.41
C ALA A 201 13.19 -14.56 11.86
N ALA A 202 12.91 -13.28 11.94
CA ALA A 202 11.56 -12.76 12.16
C ALA A 202 10.98 -12.15 10.88
N ILE A 203 9.66 -12.12 10.78
CA ILE A 203 8.94 -11.54 9.65
C ILE A 203 8.37 -10.19 10.06
N LEU A 204 8.68 -9.17 9.29
CA LEU A 204 8.10 -7.83 9.39
C LEU A 204 7.07 -7.67 8.28
N GLY A 205 5.80 -7.85 8.62
CA GLY A 205 4.66 -7.61 7.75
C GLY A 205 4.28 -6.13 7.74
N LEU A 206 4.05 -5.57 6.57
CA LEU A 206 3.60 -4.18 6.40
C LEU A 206 2.32 -4.15 5.59
N ASP A 207 1.27 -3.59 6.17
CA ASP A 207 0.02 -3.34 5.47
C ASP A 207 0.22 -2.41 4.27
N GLU A 208 -0.70 -2.43 3.34
CA GLU A 208 -0.73 -1.50 2.22
C GLU A 208 -0.84 -0.06 2.73
N HIS A 209 -0.28 0.89 1.99
CA HIS A 209 -0.24 2.32 2.36
C HIS A 209 0.32 2.59 3.77
N THR A 210 1.26 1.75 4.23
CA THR A 210 1.85 1.82 5.57
C THR A 210 3.37 1.83 5.48
N ALA A 211 3.99 2.65 6.31
CA ALA A 211 5.44 2.76 6.43
C ALA A 211 5.88 2.44 7.86
N CYS A 212 6.87 1.57 8.02
CA CYS A 212 7.65 1.44 9.24
C CYS A 212 8.94 2.25 9.05
N ILE A 213 9.06 3.35 9.75
CA ILE A 213 10.25 4.21 9.73
C ILE A 213 11.15 3.76 10.88
N ILE A 214 12.35 3.32 10.54
CA ILE A 214 13.39 2.89 11.48
C ILE A 214 14.40 4.01 11.59
N ASP A 215 14.47 4.64 12.76
CA ASP A 215 15.44 5.68 13.10
C ASP A 215 16.56 5.05 13.93
N LEU A 216 17.72 4.90 13.30
CA LEU A 216 18.88 4.25 13.92
C LEU A 216 19.54 5.14 14.99
N ASP A 217 19.48 6.47 14.81
CA ASP A 217 20.08 7.42 15.74
C ASP A 217 19.26 7.55 17.03
N GLN A 218 17.91 7.50 16.90
CA GLN A 218 17.01 7.56 18.04
C GLN A 218 16.72 6.19 18.67
N ASP A 219 17.23 5.09 18.07
CA ASP A 219 16.91 3.70 18.45
C ASP A 219 15.40 3.44 18.55
N GLU A 220 14.63 4.06 17.66
CA GLU A 220 13.16 4.01 17.64
C GLU A 220 12.63 3.67 16.26
N ALA A 221 11.50 2.97 16.22
CA ALA A 221 10.69 2.84 15.00
C ALA A 221 9.31 3.45 15.20
N VAL A 222 8.73 3.98 14.11
CA VAL A 222 7.39 4.57 14.11
C VAL A 222 6.60 4.11 12.90
N ILE A 223 5.31 3.78 13.11
CA ILE A 223 4.40 3.38 12.05
C ILE A 223 3.65 4.62 11.54
N ARG A 224 3.69 4.82 10.23
CA ARG A 224 3.00 5.91 9.53
C ARG A 224 2.16 5.34 8.37
N GLY A 225 1.18 6.10 7.93
CA GLY A 225 0.24 5.68 6.89
C GLY A 225 -1.10 5.30 7.48
N ILE A 226 -1.77 4.28 6.95
CA ILE A 226 -3.16 3.96 7.32
C ILE A 226 -3.33 2.63 8.05
N GLY A 227 -2.47 1.66 7.81
CA GLY A 227 -2.53 0.34 8.41
C GLY A 227 -1.50 0.13 9.53
N ALA A 228 -1.21 -1.13 9.80
CA ALA A 228 -0.36 -1.62 10.87
C ALA A 228 0.94 -2.24 10.35
N MET A 229 1.85 -2.47 11.27
CA MET A 229 3.00 -3.35 11.12
C MET A 229 2.79 -4.58 12.00
N THR A 230 3.02 -5.75 11.43
CA THR A 230 2.99 -7.02 12.15
C THR A 230 4.41 -7.58 12.25
N LEU A 231 4.91 -7.76 13.48
CA LEU A 231 6.11 -8.55 13.73
C LEU A 231 5.68 -9.97 14.06
N ARG A 232 6.09 -10.92 13.21
CA ARG A 232 5.73 -12.32 13.35
C ARG A 232 6.97 -13.18 13.57
N TYR A 233 6.91 -14.02 14.58
CA TYR A 233 7.99 -14.93 14.96
C TYR A 233 7.40 -16.28 15.36
N HIS A 234 7.71 -17.35 14.61
CA HIS A 234 7.17 -18.71 14.81
C HIS A 234 5.65 -18.74 14.98
N GLY A 235 4.92 -18.02 14.12
CA GLY A 235 3.45 -17.96 14.16
C GLY A 235 2.88 -17.04 15.26
N SER A 236 3.70 -16.52 16.17
CA SER A 236 3.28 -15.52 17.15
C SER A 236 3.37 -14.12 16.54
N GLU A 237 2.33 -13.33 16.66
CA GLU A 237 2.23 -12.01 16.06
C GLU A 237 2.15 -10.91 17.12
N THR A 238 2.87 -9.83 16.86
CA THR A 238 2.74 -8.56 17.58
C THR A 238 2.38 -7.49 16.56
N ILE A 239 1.20 -6.92 16.70
CA ILE A 239 0.70 -5.88 15.80
C ILE A 239 0.96 -4.52 16.43
N ILE A 240 1.50 -3.61 15.65
CA ILE A 240 1.75 -2.22 16.04
C ILE A 240 0.99 -1.33 15.05
N GLU A 241 -0.02 -0.68 15.58
CA GLU A 241 -0.93 0.15 14.82
C GLU A 241 -0.29 1.46 14.34
N LYS A 242 -0.93 2.12 13.40
CA LYS A 242 -0.61 3.47 12.92
C LYS A 242 -0.34 4.42 14.10
N GLY A 243 0.73 5.20 14.01
CA GLY A 243 1.18 6.11 15.07
C GLY A 243 1.97 5.45 16.20
N GLY A 244 1.99 4.11 16.25
CA GLY A 244 2.76 3.35 17.24
C GLY A 244 4.25 3.64 17.13
N ARG A 245 4.90 3.76 18.29
CA ARG A 245 6.35 3.95 18.44
C ARG A 245 6.90 2.86 19.33
N PHE A 246 8.09 2.37 19.02
CA PHE A 246 8.71 1.30 19.80
C PHE A 246 10.23 1.30 19.61
N SER A 247 10.95 0.80 20.62
CA SER A 247 12.41 0.63 20.55
C SER A 247 12.81 -0.41 19.51
N LEU A 248 13.91 -0.18 18.80
CA LEU A 248 14.47 -1.13 17.82
C LEU A 248 14.87 -2.48 18.44
N ASP A 249 14.96 -2.58 19.75
CA ASP A 249 15.16 -3.86 20.43
C ASP A 249 14.03 -4.87 20.17
N VAL A 250 12.83 -4.39 19.87
CA VAL A 250 11.71 -5.23 19.42
C VAL A 250 12.06 -5.91 18.09
N LEU A 251 12.60 -5.16 17.12
CA LEU A 251 13.02 -5.68 15.82
C LEU A 251 14.27 -6.55 15.91
N ARG A 252 15.13 -6.34 16.92
CA ARG A 252 16.32 -7.18 17.18
C ARG A 252 15.98 -8.48 17.90
N GLY A 253 14.71 -8.72 18.23
CA GLY A 253 14.25 -9.93 18.91
C GLY A 253 14.64 -10.00 20.39
N LYS A 254 15.16 -8.92 20.99
CA LYS A 254 15.55 -8.90 22.40
C LYS A 254 14.33 -8.95 23.33
N ALA A 255 13.22 -8.34 22.93
CA ALA A 255 11.96 -8.34 23.69
C ALA A 255 11.28 -9.73 23.68
N ALA A 256 11.38 -10.49 22.58
CA ALA A 256 10.80 -11.82 22.48
C ALA A 256 11.55 -12.86 23.36
N ARG A 257 12.83 -12.62 23.67
CA ARG A 257 13.64 -13.46 24.58
C ARG A 257 13.42 -13.17 26.06
N ALA A 258 12.79 -12.04 26.40
CA ALA A 258 12.59 -11.58 27.78
C ALA A 258 11.18 -11.86 28.34
N GLY A 259 10.44 -12.82 27.81
CA GLY A 259 9.11 -13.19 28.30
C GLY A 259 8.08 -12.08 28.11
N MET A 260 6.99 -12.37 27.38
CA MET A 260 5.87 -11.48 27.08
C MET A 260 5.31 -10.82 28.35
N GLN A 261 5.82 -9.66 28.70
CA GLN A 261 5.06 -8.68 29.47
C GLN A 261 4.58 -7.63 28.47
N GLN A 262 3.25 -7.56 28.32
CA GLN A 262 2.60 -6.48 27.59
C GLN A 262 3.21 -5.16 28.04
N PRO A 263 3.66 -4.27 27.15
CA PRO A 263 4.01 -2.92 27.54
C PRO A 263 2.73 -2.28 28.06
N ALA A 264 2.70 -2.00 29.36
CA ALA A 264 1.65 -1.21 29.98
C ALA A 264 1.54 0.10 29.19
N GLN A 265 0.35 0.38 28.69
CA GLN A 265 -0.02 1.70 28.18
C GLN A 265 0.28 2.75 29.26
N LYS A 266 1.47 3.33 29.22
CA LYS A 266 1.71 4.61 29.89
C LYS A 266 1.08 5.66 29.00
N SER A 267 -0.06 6.15 29.44
CA SER A 267 -0.64 7.39 28.95
C SER A 267 0.42 8.50 29.10
N MET A 268 1.04 8.89 28.01
CA MET A 268 1.84 10.11 27.95
C MET A 268 0.89 11.32 27.89
N PRO A 269 1.27 12.43 28.53
CA PRO A 269 0.45 13.65 28.51
C PRO A 269 0.27 14.11 27.06
N ALA A 270 -0.96 14.51 26.76
CA ALA A 270 -1.33 15.10 25.49
C ALA A 270 -0.33 16.20 25.09
N ALA A 271 0.27 16.07 23.94
CA ALA A 271 0.97 17.16 23.30
C ALA A 271 0.00 18.35 23.13
N PRO A 272 0.48 19.60 23.24
CA PRO A 272 -0.38 20.75 23.08
C PRO A 272 -1.09 20.67 21.73
N ALA A 273 -2.39 21.00 21.74
CA ALA A 273 -3.23 21.04 20.56
C ALA A 273 -2.53 21.83 19.47
N ALA A 274 -2.02 21.12 18.47
CA ALA A 274 -1.68 21.72 17.20
C ALA A 274 -2.99 22.11 16.51
N ASP A 275 -2.98 23.27 15.90
CA ASP A 275 -4.08 23.89 15.17
C ASP A 275 -4.89 22.88 14.36
N ALA A 276 -6.20 23.12 14.31
CA ALA A 276 -7.15 22.33 13.55
C ALA A 276 -6.60 22.07 12.12
N GLN A 277 -5.99 20.91 11.91
CA GLN A 277 -5.56 20.48 10.60
C GLN A 277 -6.82 20.22 9.79
N GLN A 278 -6.96 20.91 8.66
CA GLN A 278 -7.93 20.55 7.64
C GLN A 278 -7.72 19.07 7.31
N GLU A 279 -8.74 18.25 7.54
CA GLU A 279 -8.74 16.85 7.11
C GLU A 279 -8.40 16.81 5.62
N THR A 280 -7.40 16.00 5.27
CA THR A 280 -7.03 15.85 3.87
C THR A 280 -8.09 15.03 3.12
N PHE A 281 -8.14 15.14 1.81
CA PHE A 281 -9.02 14.33 0.95
C PHE A 281 -8.95 12.83 1.31
N TRP A 282 -7.75 12.31 1.54
CA TRP A 282 -7.53 10.90 1.86
C TRP A 282 -7.89 10.54 3.30
N ASP A 283 -7.70 11.43 4.27
CA ASP A 283 -8.14 11.19 5.66
C ASP A 283 -9.67 11.01 5.70
N THR A 284 -10.38 11.81 4.91
CA THR A 284 -11.84 11.69 4.79
C THR A 284 -12.24 10.37 4.11
N ILE A 285 -11.55 9.95 3.04
CA ILE A 285 -11.79 8.65 2.38
C ILE A 285 -11.62 7.51 3.37
N HIS A 286 -10.54 7.50 4.14
CA HIS A 286 -10.30 6.43 5.13
C HIS A 286 -11.34 6.39 6.23
N THR A 287 -11.76 7.55 6.72
CA THR A 287 -12.86 7.62 7.70
C THR A 287 -14.14 7.01 7.14
N LEU A 288 -14.41 7.23 5.85
CA LEU A 288 -15.57 6.65 5.17
C LEU A 288 -15.43 5.14 4.93
N GLU A 289 -14.24 4.65 4.59
CA GLU A 289 -13.96 3.21 4.49
C GLU A 289 -14.13 2.50 5.84
N GLU A 290 -13.62 3.09 6.93
CA GLU A 290 -13.81 2.56 8.28
C GLU A 290 -15.29 2.53 8.67
N ALA A 291 -16.04 3.60 8.41
CA ALA A 291 -17.49 3.64 8.66
C ALA A 291 -18.24 2.59 7.84
N PHE A 292 -17.87 2.40 6.58
CA PHE A 292 -18.43 1.36 5.72
C PHE A 292 -18.18 -0.04 6.28
N ASN A 293 -16.95 -0.38 6.62
CA ASN A 293 -16.57 -1.68 7.16
C ASN A 293 -17.26 -1.94 8.50
N ASN A 294 -17.29 -0.97 9.39
CA ASN A 294 -18.03 -1.05 10.66
C ASN A 294 -19.52 -1.27 10.44
N GLY A 295 -20.13 -0.57 9.48
CA GLY A 295 -21.52 -0.76 9.11
C GLY A 295 -21.82 -2.17 8.61
N ILE A 296 -20.94 -2.72 7.77
CA ILE A 296 -21.02 -4.11 7.29
C ILE A 296 -20.94 -5.11 8.45
N GLU A 297 -19.97 -4.95 9.35
CA GLU A 297 -19.77 -5.86 10.49
C GLU A 297 -20.93 -5.84 11.48
N LYS A 298 -21.47 -4.67 11.74
CA LYS A 298 -22.62 -4.47 12.64
C LYS A 298 -23.98 -4.73 11.99
N HIS A 299 -24.00 -5.04 10.69
CA HIS A 299 -25.22 -5.15 9.88
C HIS A 299 -26.05 -3.85 9.89
N ASP A 300 -25.38 -2.69 10.04
CA ASP A 300 -26.02 -1.37 9.95
C ASP A 300 -25.96 -0.87 8.50
N LEU A 301 -27.02 -1.19 7.76
CA LEU A 301 -27.16 -0.83 6.35
C LEU A 301 -27.23 0.69 6.15
N LYS A 302 -27.69 1.44 7.17
CA LYS A 302 -27.81 2.90 7.09
C LYS A 302 -26.42 3.55 7.17
N GLU A 303 -25.58 3.10 8.12
CA GLU A 303 -24.19 3.56 8.25
C GLU A 303 -23.40 3.21 6.99
N THR A 304 -23.55 1.96 6.50
CA THR A 304 -22.90 1.47 5.27
C THR A 304 -23.30 2.31 4.04
N ALA A 305 -24.58 2.56 3.83
CA ALA A 305 -25.08 3.35 2.72
C ALA A 305 -24.61 4.83 2.81
N SER A 306 -24.63 5.40 4.02
CA SER A 306 -24.17 6.78 4.24
C SER A 306 -22.69 6.93 3.87
N ALA A 307 -21.83 5.99 4.24
CA ALA A 307 -20.41 6.02 3.92
C ALA A 307 -20.16 6.01 2.40
N VAL A 308 -20.88 5.16 1.66
CA VAL A 308 -20.79 5.09 0.19
C VAL A 308 -21.22 6.40 -0.46
N LEU A 309 -22.34 6.98 -0.01
CA LEU A 309 -22.89 8.23 -0.57
C LEU A 309 -22.01 9.45 -0.26
N GLU A 310 -21.42 9.50 0.93
CA GLU A 310 -20.49 10.58 1.30
C GLU A 310 -19.17 10.47 0.53
N LEU A 311 -18.68 9.25 0.25
CA LEU A 311 -17.51 9.05 -0.61
C LEU A 311 -17.77 9.55 -2.04
N ASP A 312 -18.94 9.28 -2.61
CA ASP A 312 -19.32 9.80 -3.91
C ASP A 312 -19.33 11.34 -3.93
N LYS A 313 -19.94 11.97 -2.91
CA LYS A 313 -19.93 13.44 -2.79
C LYS A 313 -18.52 14.01 -2.66
N LEU A 314 -17.66 13.34 -1.90
CA LEU A 314 -16.26 13.73 -1.74
C LEU A 314 -15.50 13.67 -3.07
N ILE A 315 -15.69 12.62 -3.85
CA ILE A 315 -15.08 12.44 -5.18
C ILE A 315 -15.54 13.56 -6.12
N TRP A 316 -16.82 13.93 -6.08
CA TRP A 316 -17.38 15.02 -6.85
C TRP A 316 -16.75 16.36 -6.49
N LYS A 317 -16.72 16.67 -5.21
CA LYS A 317 -16.13 17.90 -4.71
C LYS A 317 -14.65 18.00 -5.08
N ALA A 318 -13.90 16.92 -4.93
CA ALA A 318 -12.50 16.87 -5.31
C ALA A 318 -12.29 17.12 -6.81
N GLN A 319 -13.19 16.64 -7.66
CA GLN A 319 -13.16 16.90 -9.10
C GLN A 319 -13.44 18.37 -9.42
N GLU A 320 -14.39 19.01 -8.74
CA GLU A 320 -14.68 20.44 -8.88
C GLU A 320 -13.53 21.31 -8.36
N ASP A 321 -12.90 20.90 -7.26
CA ASP A 321 -11.76 21.58 -6.65
C ASP A 321 -10.44 21.38 -7.42
N GLY A 322 -10.47 20.62 -8.54
CA GLY A 322 -9.32 20.41 -9.43
C GLY A 322 -8.29 19.40 -8.86
N GLU A 323 -8.73 18.47 -8.02
CA GLU A 323 -7.88 17.36 -7.54
C GLU A 323 -7.37 16.51 -8.71
N SER A 324 -6.24 15.82 -8.54
CA SER A 324 -5.62 15.12 -9.64
C SER A 324 -6.54 14.03 -10.21
N PRO A 325 -6.60 13.88 -11.54
CA PRO A 325 -7.38 12.81 -12.17
C PRO A 325 -7.01 11.41 -11.69
N GLU A 326 -5.77 11.21 -11.27
CA GLU A 326 -5.28 9.93 -10.74
C GLU A 326 -5.87 9.66 -9.35
N PHE A 327 -5.93 10.65 -8.47
CA PHE A 327 -6.56 10.51 -7.15
C PHE A 327 -8.06 10.28 -7.25
N ILE A 328 -8.70 10.98 -8.17
CA ILE A 328 -10.12 10.78 -8.47
C ILE A 328 -10.36 9.35 -9.00
N SER A 329 -9.46 8.84 -9.85
CA SER A 329 -9.54 7.46 -10.34
C SER A 329 -9.40 6.45 -9.21
N GLN A 330 -8.42 6.62 -8.32
CA GLN A 330 -8.21 5.73 -7.16
C GLN A 330 -9.39 5.78 -6.19
N ALA A 331 -9.92 6.96 -5.90
CA ALA A 331 -11.11 7.08 -5.05
C ALA A 331 -12.36 6.41 -5.68
N ARG A 332 -12.48 6.45 -6.99
CA ARG A 332 -13.53 5.72 -7.73
C ARG A 332 -13.33 4.20 -7.68
N ASP A 333 -12.09 3.73 -7.67
CA ASP A 333 -11.80 2.31 -7.51
C ASP A 333 -12.20 1.85 -6.10
N ILE A 334 -11.86 2.59 -5.05
CA ILE A 334 -12.34 2.34 -3.67
C ILE A 334 -13.87 2.31 -3.61
N PHE A 335 -14.54 3.26 -4.24
CA PHE A 335 -15.99 3.32 -4.31
C PHE A 335 -16.59 2.05 -4.96
N ARG A 336 -16.00 1.57 -6.05
CA ARG A 336 -16.40 0.31 -6.71
C ARG A 336 -16.21 -0.89 -5.80
N ASP A 337 -15.06 -0.96 -5.12
CA ASP A 337 -14.73 -2.07 -4.22
C ASP A 337 -15.70 -2.13 -3.04
N MET A 338 -16.09 -0.99 -2.48
CA MET A 338 -17.14 -0.93 -1.45
C MET A 338 -18.48 -1.48 -1.96
N ILE A 339 -18.88 -1.16 -3.18
CA ILE A 339 -20.13 -1.68 -3.78
C ILE A 339 -20.04 -3.19 -4.00
N VAL A 340 -18.92 -3.68 -4.55
CA VAL A 340 -18.69 -5.11 -4.78
C VAL A 340 -18.67 -5.89 -3.46
N LEU A 341 -17.99 -5.37 -2.44
CA LEU A 341 -17.95 -5.98 -1.12
C LEU A 341 -19.33 -6.05 -0.46
N LEU A 342 -20.12 -4.97 -0.58
CA LEU A 342 -21.48 -4.93 -0.08
C LEU A 342 -22.35 -6.04 -0.71
N THR A 343 -22.27 -6.21 -2.04
CA THR A 343 -23.05 -7.24 -2.74
C THR A 343 -22.62 -8.65 -2.37
N THR A 344 -21.32 -8.93 -2.26
CA THR A 344 -20.80 -10.24 -1.85
C THR A 344 -21.20 -10.61 -0.42
N LYS A 345 -21.24 -9.65 0.49
CA LYS A 345 -21.67 -9.88 1.89
C LYS A 345 -23.18 -10.09 2.01
N LEU A 346 -23.96 -9.44 1.15
CA LEU A 346 -25.43 -9.59 1.14
C LEU A 346 -25.90 -10.89 0.47
N ASP A 347 -25.13 -11.45 -0.47
CA ASP A 347 -25.42 -12.75 -1.08
C ASP A 347 -25.28 -13.90 -0.07
N ALA A 348 -24.48 -13.71 0.98
CA ALA A 348 -24.36 -14.65 2.10
C ALA A 348 -25.52 -14.59 3.12
N ALA A 349 -26.47 -13.65 3.00
CA ALA A 349 -27.59 -13.48 3.93
C ALA A 349 -28.90 -14.13 3.41
N PRO A 350 -29.73 -14.77 4.27
CA PRO A 350 -30.87 -15.53 3.80
C PRO A 350 -32.02 -14.66 3.24
N LYS A 351 -32.34 -14.89 1.98
CA LYS A 351 -33.61 -14.67 1.27
C LYS A 351 -34.29 -13.28 1.15
N ASN A 352 -33.63 -12.15 1.47
CA ASN A 352 -34.27 -10.84 1.20
C ASN A 352 -33.27 -9.76 0.71
N SER A 353 -32.31 -10.19 -0.07
CA SER A 353 -31.18 -9.35 -0.54
C SER A 353 -31.62 -8.10 -1.33
N ALA A 354 -32.67 -8.21 -2.15
CA ALA A 354 -33.17 -7.08 -2.94
C ALA A 354 -33.77 -5.97 -2.05
N ALA A 355 -34.48 -6.29 -0.99
CA ALA A 355 -35.04 -5.28 -0.07
C ALA A 355 -33.95 -4.57 0.76
N CYS A 356 -32.85 -5.28 1.05
CA CYS A 356 -31.71 -4.70 1.74
C CYS A 356 -30.88 -3.76 0.84
N LEU A 357 -30.78 -4.08 -0.46
CA LEU A 357 -30.06 -3.27 -1.44
C LEU A 357 -30.84 -2.05 -1.92
N ALA A 358 -32.18 -2.09 -1.84
CA ALA A 358 -33.05 -1.08 -2.44
C ALA A 358 -32.67 0.37 -2.04
N PRO A 359 -32.45 0.74 -0.77
CA PRO A 359 -32.12 2.10 -0.39
C PRO A 359 -30.86 2.63 -1.06
N LEU A 360 -29.83 1.79 -1.20
CA LEU A 360 -28.56 2.16 -1.80
C LEU A 360 -28.68 2.26 -3.32
N VAL A 361 -29.29 1.26 -3.95
CA VAL A 361 -29.39 1.23 -5.42
C VAL A 361 -30.33 2.32 -5.92
N ASP A 362 -31.40 2.61 -5.21
CA ASP A 362 -32.35 3.66 -5.57
C ASP A 362 -31.67 5.05 -5.53
N GLU A 363 -30.81 5.33 -4.55
CA GLU A 363 -30.04 6.56 -4.46
C GLU A 363 -28.96 6.64 -5.55
N LEU A 364 -28.30 5.55 -5.89
CA LEU A 364 -27.36 5.50 -7.02
C LEU A 364 -28.06 5.74 -8.37
N LEU A 365 -29.27 5.24 -8.54
CA LEU A 365 -30.09 5.50 -9.72
C LEU A 365 -30.55 6.97 -9.77
N ALA A 366 -30.91 7.56 -8.64
CA ALA A 366 -31.24 8.99 -8.56
C ALA A 366 -30.01 9.86 -8.90
N LEU A 367 -28.82 9.47 -8.44
CA LEU A 367 -27.58 10.12 -8.80
C LEU A 367 -27.29 10.01 -10.30
N ARG A 368 -27.39 8.80 -10.86
CA ARG A 368 -27.24 8.56 -12.31
C ARG A 368 -28.20 9.46 -13.12
N GLN A 369 -29.44 9.61 -12.68
CA GLN A 369 -30.39 10.51 -13.36
C GLN A 369 -29.99 11.98 -13.29
N ARG A 370 -29.43 12.44 -12.17
CA ARG A 370 -28.88 13.81 -12.06
C ARG A 370 -27.75 14.03 -13.07
N PHE A 371 -26.84 13.07 -13.22
CA PHE A 371 -25.78 13.11 -14.21
C PHE A 371 -26.30 13.18 -15.64
N ARG A 372 -27.29 12.36 -15.97
CA ARG A 372 -27.92 12.41 -17.31
C ARG A 372 -28.59 13.75 -17.59
N ALA A 373 -29.26 14.32 -16.60
CA ALA A 373 -29.88 15.66 -16.73
C ALA A 373 -28.82 16.77 -16.96
N GLY A 374 -27.64 16.62 -16.32
CA GLY A 374 -26.48 17.50 -16.49
C GLY A 374 -25.64 17.20 -17.75
N LYS A 375 -26.07 16.26 -18.62
CA LYS A 375 -25.33 15.79 -19.82
C LYS A 375 -23.96 15.19 -19.52
N GLN A 376 -23.75 14.71 -18.30
CA GLN A 376 -22.56 14.04 -17.84
C GLN A 376 -22.69 12.53 -18.09
N TRP A 377 -22.51 12.15 -19.35
CA TRP A 377 -22.81 10.79 -19.80
C TRP A 377 -21.82 9.77 -19.30
N GLN A 378 -20.53 10.14 -19.18
CA GLN A 378 -19.49 9.23 -18.70
C GLN A 378 -19.72 8.80 -17.24
N GLU A 379 -20.11 9.73 -16.38
CA GLU A 379 -20.42 9.49 -14.99
C GLU A 379 -21.66 8.62 -14.83
N ALA A 380 -22.69 8.90 -15.62
CA ALA A 380 -23.93 8.11 -15.62
C ALA A 380 -23.68 6.66 -16.09
N ASP A 381 -22.81 6.46 -17.08
CA ASP A 381 -22.45 5.15 -17.58
C ASP A 381 -21.55 4.42 -16.59
N ALA A 382 -20.61 5.09 -15.90
CA ALA A 382 -19.79 4.51 -14.87
C ALA A 382 -20.62 3.91 -13.72
N ILE A 383 -21.68 4.59 -13.27
CA ILE A 383 -22.62 4.05 -12.27
C ILE A 383 -23.32 2.81 -12.82
N ARG A 384 -23.80 2.86 -14.05
CA ARG A 384 -24.48 1.72 -14.67
C ARG A 384 -23.56 0.49 -14.74
N ASP A 385 -22.34 0.70 -15.25
CA ASP A 385 -21.37 -0.38 -15.42
C ASP A 385 -20.95 -0.98 -14.08
N THR A 386 -20.80 -0.15 -13.04
CA THR A 386 -20.52 -0.62 -11.67
C THR A 386 -21.65 -1.48 -11.11
N LEU A 387 -22.90 -1.04 -11.26
CA LEU A 387 -24.06 -1.81 -10.81
C LEU A 387 -24.22 -3.11 -11.61
N GLN A 388 -23.92 -3.09 -12.90
CA GLN A 388 -23.92 -4.28 -13.74
C GLN A 388 -22.82 -5.28 -13.36
N GLN A 389 -21.62 -4.81 -12.99
CA GLN A 389 -20.55 -5.67 -12.45
C GLN A 389 -20.93 -6.30 -11.10
N ALA A 390 -21.79 -5.64 -10.34
CA ALA A 390 -22.36 -6.14 -9.09
C ALA A 390 -23.64 -6.98 -9.32
N ASP A 391 -23.88 -7.46 -10.55
CA ASP A 391 -25.07 -8.25 -10.93
C ASP A 391 -26.42 -7.56 -10.67
N ILE A 392 -26.41 -6.23 -10.66
CA ILE A 392 -27.62 -5.42 -10.56
C ILE A 392 -27.97 -4.90 -11.96
N LEU A 393 -29.01 -5.46 -12.55
CA LEU A 393 -29.49 -5.07 -13.87
C LEU A 393 -30.38 -3.83 -13.78
N ILE A 394 -30.08 -2.81 -14.61
CA ILE A 394 -30.84 -1.56 -14.69
C ILE A 394 -31.66 -1.57 -15.97
N GLU A 395 -32.93 -1.22 -15.85
CA GLU A 395 -33.87 -1.03 -16.96
C GLU A 395 -34.34 0.43 -16.96
N ASP A 396 -34.02 1.18 -18.03
CA ASP A 396 -34.50 2.55 -18.20
C ASP A 396 -35.93 2.51 -18.76
N THR A 397 -36.87 3.19 -18.09
CA THR A 397 -38.28 3.31 -18.49
C THR A 397 -38.65 4.80 -18.68
N GLU A 398 -39.76 5.07 -19.31
CA GLU A 398 -40.27 6.46 -19.49
C GLU A 398 -40.48 7.18 -18.14
N GLY A 399 -40.67 6.46 -17.05
CA GLY A 399 -40.86 7.00 -15.70
C GLY A 399 -39.62 7.01 -14.80
N GLY A 400 -38.43 6.65 -15.34
CA GLY A 400 -37.18 6.57 -14.60
C GLY A 400 -36.49 5.20 -14.76
N SER A 401 -35.40 4.98 -13.99
CA SER A 401 -34.68 3.70 -14.01
C SER A 401 -35.24 2.76 -12.96
N ARG A 402 -35.38 1.47 -13.30
CA ARG A 402 -35.71 0.37 -12.38
C ARG A 402 -34.54 -0.60 -12.34
N TRP A 403 -34.44 -1.37 -11.27
CA TRP A 403 -33.37 -2.35 -11.11
C TRP A 403 -33.89 -3.71 -10.61
N ARG A 404 -33.10 -4.74 -10.87
CA ARG A 404 -33.31 -6.10 -10.34
C ARG A 404 -31.97 -6.82 -10.20
N LEU A 405 -31.90 -7.76 -9.28
CA LEU A 405 -30.76 -8.69 -9.22
C LEU A 405 -30.78 -9.65 -10.42
N ASN A 406 -29.60 -10.02 -10.91
CA ASN A 406 -29.47 -10.99 -11.99
C ASN A 406 -29.99 -12.37 -11.52
N PRO A 407 -31.00 -12.95 -12.18
CA PRO A 407 -31.60 -14.22 -11.73
C PRO A 407 -30.73 -15.46 -11.99
N GLU A 408 -29.62 -15.35 -12.74
CA GLU A 408 -28.75 -16.49 -13.07
C GLU A 408 -27.78 -16.87 -11.94
N LEU A 409 -27.78 -16.15 -10.82
CA LEU A 409 -26.96 -16.41 -9.62
C LEU A 409 -27.76 -17.07 -8.47
N ARG A 410 -28.74 -17.88 -8.78
CA ARG A 410 -29.47 -18.68 -7.79
C ARG A 410 -28.99 -20.11 -7.69
#